data_da5de5812ebeacbae5a695930d8e02fa
#
_entry.id   da5de5812ebeacbae5a695930d8e02fa
#
_cell.length_a   1.000
_cell.length_b   1.000
_cell.length_c   1.000
_cell.angle_alpha   90.00
_cell.angle_beta   90.00
_cell.angle_gamma   90.00
#
_symmetry.space_group_name_H-M   'P 1'
#
loop_
_entity.id
_entity.type
_entity.pdbx_description
1 polymer ?
#
loop_
_entity_poly.entity_id
_entity_poly.type
_entity_poly.pdbx_seq_one_letter_code
_entity_poly.pdbx_strand_id
1 'polypeptide(L)'
;MKLVYAIVNSDDTYAVNKGLLKAGIRATKLSSTGGFLMSGNTTFLICCPDEQVDLVIEVCKKYSKKRKQFVPSSTIMEPDGAASYPVEVAIGGAAFFGTDIEKMKGCRLRKGRRNYFRY
;
A
#
# COMPACT_ATOMS: atom_id res chain seq x y z
N MET A 1 -19.80 3.41 -4.51
CA MET A 1 -18.43 3.92 -4.23
C MET A 1 -17.86 3.31 -2.98
N LYS A 2 -16.66 2.82 -3.08
CA LYS A 2 -15.93 2.23 -1.96
C LYS A 2 -14.65 2.99 -1.69
N LEU A 3 -14.27 3.03 -0.45
CA LEU A 3 -12.98 3.51 -0.02
C LEU A 3 -12.14 2.30 0.38
N VAL A 4 -11.03 2.10 -0.30
CA VAL A 4 -10.13 0.98 -0.06
C VAL A 4 -8.82 1.49 0.52
N TYR A 5 -8.43 0.90 1.64
CA TYR A 5 -7.10 1.08 2.22
C TYR A 5 -6.27 -0.13 1.81
N ALA A 6 -5.22 0.09 1.07
CA ALA A 6 -4.29 -0.97 0.69
C ALA A 6 -2.95 -0.72 1.38
N ILE A 7 -2.56 -1.62 2.26
CA ILE A 7 -1.33 -1.51 3.02
C ILE A 7 -0.34 -2.51 2.44
N VAL A 8 0.77 -2.02 1.94
CA VAL A 8 1.81 -2.83 1.30
C VAL A 8 3.17 -2.55 1.94
N ASN A 9 4.11 -3.45 1.71
CA ASN A 9 5.49 -3.22 2.12
C ASN A 9 6.06 -2.01 1.36
N SER A 10 6.87 -1.19 2.04
CA SER A 10 7.45 0.02 1.45
C SER A 10 8.29 -0.27 0.21
N ASP A 11 8.93 -1.44 0.14
CA ASP A 11 9.70 -1.85 -1.02
C ASP A 11 8.83 -2.06 -2.26
N ASP A 12 7.55 -2.32 -2.06
CA ASP A 12 6.60 -2.55 -3.14
C ASP A 12 5.83 -1.29 -3.57
N THR A 13 6.04 -0.17 -2.87
CA THR A 13 5.29 1.07 -3.08
C THR A 13 5.35 1.55 -4.53
N TYR A 14 6.54 1.60 -5.11
CA TYR A 14 6.70 2.08 -6.48
C TYR A 14 6.00 1.18 -7.49
N ALA A 15 6.19 -0.14 -7.37
CA ALA A 15 5.59 -1.10 -8.28
C ALA A 15 4.06 -1.11 -8.18
N VAL A 16 3.52 -1.06 -6.97
CA VAL A 16 2.07 -1.00 -6.74
C VAL A 16 1.49 0.29 -7.31
N ASN A 17 2.11 1.43 -7.05
CA ASN A 17 1.65 2.71 -7.57
C ASN A 17 1.64 2.72 -9.10
N LYS A 18 2.69 2.22 -9.71
CA LYS A 18 2.79 2.12 -11.16
C LYS A 18 1.72 1.19 -11.75
N GLY A 19 1.48 0.06 -11.09
CA GLY A 19 0.44 -0.88 -11.51
C GLY A 19 -0.96 -0.28 -11.43
N LEU A 20 -1.26 0.45 -10.36
CA LEU A 20 -2.54 1.14 -10.19
C LEU A 20 -2.73 2.21 -11.28
N LEU A 21 -1.71 3.00 -11.55
CA LEU A 21 -1.78 4.00 -12.61
C LEU A 21 -2.02 3.38 -14.00
N LYS A 22 -1.36 2.26 -14.30
CA LYS A 22 -1.60 1.53 -15.54
C LYS A 22 -3.03 1.04 -15.67
N ALA A 23 -3.64 0.64 -14.58
CA ALA A 23 -5.03 0.21 -14.54
C ALA A 23 -6.02 1.39 -14.54
N GLY A 24 -5.54 2.63 -14.58
CA GLY A 24 -6.38 3.81 -14.54
C GLY A 24 -6.94 4.12 -13.15
N ILE A 25 -6.35 3.57 -12.12
CA ILE A 25 -6.78 3.74 -10.73
C ILE A 25 -5.92 4.80 -10.07
N ARG A 26 -6.56 5.77 -9.45
CA ARG A 26 -5.89 6.81 -8.67
C ARG A 26 -5.82 6.39 -7.21
N ALA A 27 -4.65 6.52 -6.64
CA ALA A 27 -4.42 6.24 -5.23
C ALA A 27 -3.69 7.41 -4.59
N THR A 28 -4.05 7.69 -3.36
CA THR A 28 -3.31 8.63 -2.52
C THR A 28 -2.42 7.84 -1.59
N LYS A 29 -1.13 8.09 -1.68
CA LYS A 29 -0.18 7.46 -0.77
C LYS A 29 -0.13 8.26 0.54
N LEU A 30 -0.35 7.57 1.64
CA LEU A 30 -0.24 8.18 2.96
C LEU A 30 1.18 8.01 3.47
N SER A 31 1.84 9.12 3.69
CA SER A 31 3.14 9.16 4.34
C SER A 31 2.92 9.39 5.82
N SER A 32 3.07 8.35 6.61
CA SER A 32 2.91 8.46 8.04
C SER A 32 4.01 7.69 8.75
N THR A 33 4.57 8.31 9.76
CA THR A 33 5.48 7.67 10.72
C THR A 33 4.75 7.26 11.99
N GLY A 34 3.42 7.37 11.99
CA GLY A 34 2.60 7.04 13.14
C GLY A 34 2.59 5.56 13.47
N GLY A 35 2.29 5.25 14.73
CA GLY A 35 2.39 3.88 15.26
C GLY A 35 1.44 2.87 14.64
N PHE A 36 0.40 3.29 13.92
CA PHE A 36 -0.52 2.37 13.25
C PHE A 36 0.10 1.78 11.99
N LEU A 37 0.88 2.57 11.27
CA LEU A 37 1.66 2.08 10.14
C LEU A 37 3.01 1.66 10.68
N MET A 38 3.19 0.38 10.86
CA MET A 38 4.48 -0.14 11.26
C MET A 38 5.55 0.33 10.27
N SER A 39 6.73 0.64 10.81
CA SER A 39 7.90 0.98 10.02
C SER A 39 8.07 -0.04 8.88
N GLY A 40 8.18 0.45 7.65
CA GLY A 40 8.34 -0.39 6.49
C GLY A 40 7.08 -0.67 5.67
N ASN A 41 5.93 -0.08 6.03
CA ASN A 41 4.70 -0.20 5.26
C ASN A 41 4.23 1.14 4.70
N THR A 42 3.52 1.06 3.59
CA THR A 42 2.88 2.21 2.93
C THR A 42 1.41 1.93 2.78
N THR A 43 0.58 2.91 3.06
CA THR A 43 -0.86 2.82 2.86
C THR A 43 -1.28 3.63 1.65
N PHE A 44 -2.03 2.99 0.77
CA PHE A 44 -2.72 3.67 -0.34
C PHE A 44 -4.18 3.84 0.01
N LEU A 45 -4.68 5.03 -0.19
CA LEU A 45 -6.08 5.37 -0.06
C LEU A 45 -6.69 5.44 -1.46
N ILE A 46 -7.66 4.57 -1.74
CA ILE A 46 -8.22 4.41 -3.08
C ILE A 46 -9.72 4.54 -3.02
N CYS A 47 -10.25 5.50 -3.75
CA CYS A 47 -11.69 5.66 -3.90
C CYS A 47 -12.08 5.18 -5.28
N CYS A 48 -12.97 4.19 -5.35
CA CYS A 48 -13.34 3.57 -6.63
C CYS A 48 -14.80 3.11 -6.63
N PRO A 49 -15.40 2.93 -7.82
CA PRO A 49 -16.69 2.27 -7.94
C PRO A 49 -16.63 0.84 -7.37
N ASP A 50 -17.77 0.35 -6.93
CA ASP A 50 -17.88 -0.97 -6.31
C ASP A 50 -17.33 -2.07 -7.21
N GLU A 51 -17.58 -1.98 -8.52
CA GLU A 51 -17.13 -2.97 -9.49
C GLU A 51 -15.62 -2.96 -9.75
N GLN A 52 -14.89 -1.94 -9.28
CA GLN A 52 -13.44 -1.87 -9.43
C GLN A 52 -12.66 -2.36 -8.21
N VAL A 53 -13.34 -2.67 -7.12
CA VAL A 53 -12.66 -3.09 -5.89
C VAL A 53 -11.80 -4.33 -6.10
N ASP A 54 -12.34 -5.33 -6.79
CA ASP A 54 -11.60 -6.56 -7.06
C ASP A 54 -10.38 -6.32 -7.93
N LEU A 55 -10.50 -5.44 -8.92
CA LEU A 55 -9.37 -5.04 -9.76
C LEU A 55 -8.26 -4.37 -8.93
N VAL A 56 -8.64 -3.48 -8.03
CA VAL A 56 -7.68 -2.82 -7.13
C VAL A 56 -6.92 -3.86 -6.32
N ILE A 57 -7.63 -4.80 -5.72
CA ILE A 57 -7.03 -5.86 -4.91
C ILE A 57 -6.08 -6.72 -5.75
N GLU A 58 -6.50 -7.12 -6.94
CA GLU A 58 -5.66 -7.94 -7.82
C GLU A 58 -4.39 -7.23 -8.25
N VAL A 59 -4.48 -5.96 -8.61
CA VAL A 59 -3.31 -5.16 -8.99
C VAL A 59 -2.33 -5.05 -7.82
N CYS A 60 -2.84 -4.72 -6.64
CA CYS A 60 -1.99 -4.62 -5.46
C CYS A 60 -1.32 -5.96 -5.11
N LYS A 61 -2.06 -7.05 -5.18
CA LYS A 61 -1.50 -8.39 -4.94
C LYS A 61 -0.42 -8.76 -5.94
N LYS A 62 -0.62 -8.43 -7.20
CA LYS A 62 0.35 -8.75 -8.26
C LYS A 62 1.73 -8.16 -7.99
N TYR A 63 1.78 -6.95 -7.45
CA TYR A 63 3.02 -6.20 -7.22
C TYR A 63 3.51 -6.23 -5.78
N SER A 64 2.85 -6.98 -4.90
CA SER A 64 3.19 -7.04 -3.48
C SER A 64 3.24 -8.47 -2.93
N LYS A 65 3.63 -9.43 -3.77
CA LYS A 65 3.67 -10.84 -3.38
C LYS A 65 4.56 -11.07 -2.18
N LYS A 66 4.10 -11.93 -1.28
CA LYS A 66 4.93 -12.42 -0.17
C LYS A 66 6.17 -13.10 -0.71
N ARG A 67 7.29 -12.79 -0.10
CA ARG A 67 8.58 -13.37 -0.43
C ARG A 67 9.43 -13.46 0.83
N LYS A 68 10.43 -14.29 0.77
CA LYS A 68 11.41 -14.40 1.84
C LYS A 68 12.65 -13.58 1.47
N GLN A 69 13.17 -12.90 2.45
CA GLN A 69 14.38 -12.09 2.27
C GLN A 69 15.30 -12.31 3.47
N PHE A 70 16.59 -12.38 3.19
CA PHE A 70 17.59 -12.40 4.23
C PHE A 70 17.91 -10.97 4.64
N VAL A 71 17.79 -10.70 5.95
CA VAL A 71 18.20 -9.43 6.51
C VAL A 71 19.37 -9.64 7.46
N PRO A 72 20.32 -8.68 7.54
CA PRO A 72 21.42 -8.77 8.48
C PRO A 72 20.89 -8.85 9.91
N SER A 73 21.43 -9.75 10.71
CA SER A 73 21.04 -9.89 12.12
C SER A 73 21.44 -8.69 12.97
N SER A 74 22.24 -7.77 12.43
CA SER A 74 22.53 -6.49 13.06
C SER A 74 21.29 -5.63 13.28
N THR A 75 20.16 -5.94 12.63
CA THR A 75 18.86 -5.31 12.91
C THR A 75 18.17 -5.91 14.12
N ILE A 76 18.63 -7.06 14.61
CA ILE A 76 18.15 -7.72 15.81
C ILE A 76 19.23 -7.52 16.86
N MET A 77 18.94 -6.79 17.93
CA MET A 77 19.87 -6.60 19.02
C MET A 77 20.02 -7.91 19.80
N GLU A 78 21.08 -8.64 19.50
CA GLU A 78 21.47 -9.77 20.32
C GLU A 78 22.36 -9.28 21.49
N PRO A 79 22.03 -9.68 22.72
CA PRO A 79 22.73 -9.14 23.91
C PRO A 79 24.21 -9.53 24.01
N ASP A 80 24.64 -10.54 23.31
CA ASP A 80 25.99 -11.10 23.42
C ASP A 80 26.94 -10.69 22.28
N GLY A 81 26.49 -9.85 21.37
CA GLY A 81 27.28 -9.38 20.24
C GLY A 81 27.76 -10.51 19.33
N ALA A 82 27.10 -11.66 19.37
CA ALA A 82 27.43 -12.79 18.51
C ALA A 82 27.30 -12.42 17.04
N ALA A 83 28.17 -12.98 16.22
CA ALA A 83 28.26 -12.71 14.80
C ALA A 83 26.88 -12.77 14.14
N SER A 84 26.62 -11.75 13.34
CA SER A 84 25.37 -11.61 12.63
C SER A 84 25.23 -12.68 11.56
N TYR A 85 24.30 -13.61 11.80
CA TYR A 85 23.83 -14.51 10.76
C TYR A 85 22.69 -13.85 10.02
N PRO A 86 22.61 -13.93 8.68
CA PRO A 86 21.45 -13.49 7.95
C PRO A 86 20.20 -14.22 8.48
N VAL A 87 19.17 -13.46 8.82
CA VAL A 87 17.91 -14.00 9.26
C VAL A 87 16.92 -13.94 8.11
N GLU A 88 16.27 -15.07 7.82
CA GLU A 88 15.22 -15.14 6.82
C GLU A 88 13.94 -14.56 7.38
N VAL A 89 13.40 -13.53 6.71
CA VAL A 89 12.13 -12.92 7.06
C VAL A 89 11.19 -12.93 5.86
N ALA A 90 9.92 -13.15 6.13
CA ALA A 90 8.89 -13.00 5.11
C ALA A 90 8.57 -11.51 4.94
N ILE A 91 8.64 -11.02 3.72
CA ILE A 91 8.28 -9.64 3.38
C ILE A 91 7.27 -9.62 2.24
N GLY A 92 6.65 -8.48 2.04
CA GLY A 92 5.63 -8.32 1.02
C GLY A 92 4.26 -8.75 1.50
N GLY A 93 3.37 -9.00 0.57
CA GLY A 93 1.96 -9.18 0.86
C GLY A 93 1.25 -7.84 1.00
N ALA A 94 -0.05 -7.90 1.17
CA ALA A 94 -0.86 -6.70 1.31
C ALA A 94 -2.03 -6.96 2.25
N ALA A 95 -2.46 -5.91 2.94
CA ALA A 95 -3.68 -5.92 3.72
C ALA A 95 -4.65 -4.92 3.09
N PHE A 96 -5.93 -5.29 3.04
CA PHE A 96 -6.96 -4.48 2.43
C PHE A 96 -8.11 -4.26 3.40
N PHE A 97 -8.55 -3.02 3.49
CA PHE A 97 -9.74 -2.66 4.22
C PHE A 97 -10.63 -1.86 3.28
N GLY A 98 -11.88 -2.26 3.15
CA GLY A 98 -12.85 -1.56 2.33
C GLY A 98 -14.03 -1.11 3.14
N THR A 99 -14.55 0.06 2.83
CA THR A 99 -15.75 0.59 3.45
C THR A 99 -16.58 1.32 2.42
N ASP A 100 -17.89 1.37 2.64
CA ASP A 100 -18.79 2.20 1.86
C ASP A 100 -18.52 3.68 2.13
N ILE A 101 -18.65 4.47 1.09
CA ILE A 101 -18.59 5.91 1.21
C ILE A 101 -20.03 6.41 1.35
N GLU A 102 -20.36 6.88 2.52
CA GLU A 102 -21.68 7.43 2.81
C GLU A 102 -21.92 8.76 2.10
N LYS A 103 -20.90 9.62 2.11
CA LYS A 103 -20.99 10.93 1.48
C LYS A 103 -19.64 11.33 0.92
N MET A 104 -19.66 11.78 -0.30
CA MET A 104 -18.46 12.24 -0.97
C MET A 104 -18.73 13.61 -1.59
N LYS A 105 -17.92 14.57 -1.19
CA LYS A 105 -17.98 15.93 -1.72
C LYS A 105 -16.55 16.41 -1.92
N GLY A 106 -16.20 16.77 -3.13
CA GLY A 106 -14.86 17.19 -3.45
C GLY A 106 -14.83 18.56 -4.09
N CYS A 107 -13.72 19.21 -3.96
CA CYS A 107 -13.36 20.36 -4.75
C CYS A 107 -12.18 19.98 -5.64
N ARG A 108 -11.92 20.79 -6.68
CA ARG A 108 -10.87 20.49 -7.61
C ARG A 108 -9.51 20.71 -6.94
N LEU A 109 -8.82 19.62 -6.62
CA LEU A 109 -7.49 19.68 -6.04
C LEU A 109 -6.40 19.75 -7.10
N ARG A 110 -6.63 19.14 -8.27
CA ARG A 110 -5.67 19.11 -9.36
C ARG A 110 -6.36 18.89 -10.69
N LYS A 111 -5.90 19.56 -11.73
CA LYS A 111 -6.30 19.22 -13.10
C LYS A 111 -5.73 17.85 -13.45
N GLY A 112 -6.59 16.88 -13.63
CA GLY A 112 -6.23 15.55 -14.08
C GLY A 112 -7.16 15.08 -15.19
N ARG A 113 -6.70 14.08 -15.94
CA ARG A 113 -7.46 13.53 -17.08
C ARG A 113 -8.80 12.92 -16.72
N ARG A 114 -9.01 12.55 -15.46
CA ARG A 114 -10.28 12.03 -14.96
C ARG A 114 -10.55 12.64 -13.60
N ASN A 115 -11.61 13.38 -13.51
CA ASN A 115 -12.12 13.87 -12.24
C ASN A 115 -13.21 12.89 -11.78
N TYR A 116 -12.88 12.04 -10.83
CA TYR A 116 -13.90 11.24 -10.14
C TYR A 116 -14.74 12.10 -9.22
N PHE A 117 -14.26 13.31 -8.94
CA PHE A 117 -14.91 14.27 -8.08
C PHE A 117 -15.21 15.53 -8.89
N ARG A 118 -16.44 15.74 -9.28
CA ARG A 118 -16.89 16.97 -9.94
C ARG A 118 -17.96 17.64 -9.10
N TYR A 119 -17.71 18.87 -8.83
CA TYR A 119 -18.71 19.82 -8.36
C TYR A 119 -18.68 21.04 -9.24
#